data_0f742cc1a41acc5eda505e3e621b1aeb
#
_entry.id   0f742cc1a41acc5eda505e3e621b1aeb
#
_cell.length_a   1.000
_cell.length_b   1.000
_cell.length_c   1.000
_cell.angle_alpha   90.00
_cell.angle_beta   90.00
_cell.angle_gamma   90.00
#
_symmetry.space_group_name_H-M   'P 1'
#
loop_
_entity.id
_entity.type
_entity.pdbx_description
1 polymer ?
#
loop_
_entity_poly.entity_id
_entity_poly.type
_entity_poly.pdbx_seq_one_letter_code
_entity_poly.pdbx_strand_id
1 'polypeptide(L)'
;MNSDDSITWGELLRVCAAELGSEQEARWLCEHASGLQRGDFDAARDEVVSERCGIALRAMIARRLAGEPLQYVMKSWAFRHLDVMVDNRVLIPRPETEVVVQAAIDLANEMLRKSKPKLRVADLGTGSGVIGLSLASELPRGSTEVWLTDLSADALEVARANLAGSGLINSDVRIVQGSWFAALPSELKNSFDLIVSNPPYIGVYDPSVEVSVRNYEPHLALFAGSDGLDAYREIIAQAGEWLVTDGWLVLEIGHQQGDSVRELLAQNKFEQIEIRQDLAGRDRIAIAKI
;
A
#
# COMPACT_ATOMS: atom_id res chain seq x y z
N MET A 1 -31.94 11.83 -38.12
CA MET A 1 -31.30 11.24 -36.97
C MET A 1 -31.58 12.16 -35.80
N ASN A 2 -32.44 11.77 -34.90
CA ASN A 2 -32.91 12.63 -33.81
C ASN A 2 -31.77 12.95 -32.84
N SER A 3 -31.62 14.23 -32.57
CA SER A 3 -30.59 14.84 -31.71
C SER A 3 -30.95 14.80 -30.21
N ASP A 4 -31.55 13.73 -29.72
CA ASP A 4 -32.13 13.68 -28.36
C ASP A 4 -31.66 12.50 -27.50
N ASP A 5 -30.50 11.91 -27.82
CA ASP A 5 -29.89 10.85 -27.00
C ASP A 5 -28.75 11.36 -26.08
N SER A 6 -28.87 12.61 -25.63
CA SER A 6 -27.91 13.17 -24.66
C SER A 6 -28.27 12.73 -23.26
N ILE A 7 -27.46 11.81 -22.70
CA ILE A 7 -27.60 11.33 -21.32
C ILE A 7 -26.88 12.25 -20.35
N THR A 8 -27.50 12.57 -19.21
CA THR A 8 -26.86 13.34 -18.12
C THR A 8 -26.03 12.45 -17.20
N TRP A 9 -25.13 13.05 -16.41
CA TRP A 9 -24.37 12.33 -15.40
C TRP A 9 -25.27 11.64 -14.36
N GLY A 10 -26.36 12.28 -13.95
CA GLY A 10 -27.32 11.71 -13.01
C GLY A 10 -28.06 10.49 -13.55
N GLU A 11 -28.41 10.48 -14.84
CA GLU A 11 -29.04 9.34 -15.51
C GLU A 11 -28.02 8.21 -15.70
N LEU A 12 -26.82 8.52 -16.16
CA LEU A 12 -25.77 7.54 -16.39
C LEU A 12 -25.34 6.87 -15.07
N LEU A 13 -25.23 7.63 -13.97
CA LEU A 13 -24.96 7.09 -12.65
C LEU A 13 -26.00 6.04 -12.23
N ARG A 14 -27.31 6.33 -12.45
CA ARG A 14 -28.38 5.37 -12.12
C ARG A 14 -28.29 4.08 -12.96
N VAL A 15 -27.96 4.21 -14.24
CA VAL A 15 -27.76 3.05 -15.13
C VAL A 15 -26.58 2.21 -14.65
N CYS A 16 -25.42 2.85 -14.39
CA CYS A 16 -24.22 2.17 -13.90
C CYS A 16 -24.45 1.50 -12.54
N ALA A 17 -25.18 2.15 -11.63
CA ALA A 17 -25.52 1.58 -10.33
C ALA A 17 -26.36 0.31 -10.44
N ALA A 18 -27.30 0.29 -11.37
CA ALA A 18 -28.12 -0.90 -11.64
C ALA A 18 -27.29 -2.05 -12.25
N GLU A 19 -26.37 -1.75 -13.17
CA GLU A 19 -25.49 -2.74 -13.80
C GLU A 19 -24.48 -3.35 -12.81
N LEU A 20 -23.86 -2.50 -11.96
CA LEU A 20 -22.85 -2.93 -10.99
C LEU A 20 -23.43 -3.51 -9.71
N GLY A 21 -24.71 -3.27 -9.43
CA GLY A 21 -25.35 -3.61 -8.15
C GLY A 21 -24.82 -2.78 -6.96
N SER A 22 -24.12 -1.68 -7.23
CA SER A 22 -23.50 -0.81 -6.21
C SER A 22 -23.53 0.66 -6.65
N GLU A 23 -24.29 1.48 -5.92
CA GLU A 23 -24.33 2.93 -6.16
C GLU A 23 -22.97 3.58 -5.86
N GLN A 24 -22.29 3.09 -4.84
CA GLN A 24 -20.99 3.63 -4.42
C GLN A 24 -19.90 3.40 -5.50
N GLU A 25 -19.80 2.18 -6.05
CA GLU A 25 -18.82 1.89 -7.11
C GLU A 25 -19.16 2.67 -8.39
N ALA A 26 -20.45 2.71 -8.77
CA ALA A 26 -20.89 3.48 -9.93
C ALA A 26 -20.56 4.96 -9.80
N ARG A 27 -20.74 5.53 -8.60
CA ARG A 27 -20.38 6.91 -8.31
C ARG A 27 -18.88 7.15 -8.48
N TRP A 28 -18.04 6.33 -7.88
CA TRP A 28 -16.58 6.46 -8.01
C TRP A 28 -16.11 6.37 -9.46
N LEU A 29 -16.69 5.46 -10.25
CA LEU A 29 -16.37 5.35 -11.67
C LEU A 29 -16.84 6.57 -12.48
N CYS A 30 -18.01 7.13 -12.17
CA CYS A 30 -18.50 8.36 -12.81
C CYS A 30 -17.64 9.58 -12.45
N GLU A 31 -17.30 9.75 -11.17
CA GLU A 31 -16.38 10.80 -10.69
C GLU A 31 -15.02 10.67 -11.40
N HIS A 32 -14.47 9.46 -11.49
CA HIS A 32 -13.20 9.21 -12.17
C HIS A 32 -13.28 9.52 -13.68
N ALA A 33 -14.34 9.09 -14.37
CA ALA A 33 -14.53 9.32 -15.81
C ALA A 33 -14.75 10.80 -16.16
N SER A 34 -15.41 11.55 -15.27
CA SER A 34 -15.64 12.98 -15.44
C SER A 34 -14.41 13.82 -15.13
N GLY A 35 -13.49 13.32 -14.30
CA GLY A 35 -12.40 14.08 -13.70
C GLY A 35 -12.85 15.08 -12.64
N LEU A 36 -14.09 15.00 -12.20
CA LEU A 36 -14.67 15.88 -11.18
C LEU A 36 -14.56 15.24 -9.80
N GLN A 37 -14.27 16.06 -8.79
CA GLN A 37 -14.32 15.63 -7.41
C GLN A 37 -15.77 15.57 -6.90
N ARG A 38 -15.99 14.88 -5.77
CA ARG A 38 -17.32 14.55 -5.24
C ARG A 38 -18.30 15.73 -5.22
N GLY A 39 -17.88 16.89 -4.73
CA GLY A 39 -18.75 18.08 -4.66
C GLY A 39 -19.11 18.67 -6.03
N ASP A 40 -18.13 18.71 -6.92
CA ASP A 40 -18.29 19.22 -8.30
C ASP A 40 -19.13 18.26 -9.13
N PHE A 41 -18.96 16.95 -8.93
CA PHE A 41 -19.77 15.92 -9.61
C PHE A 41 -21.26 16.03 -9.22
N ASP A 42 -21.56 16.30 -7.95
CA ASP A 42 -22.94 16.49 -7.51
C ASP A 42 -23.59 17.75 -8.17
N ALA A 43 -22.82 18.80 -8.37
CA ALA A 43 -23.29 19.99 -9.08
C ALA A 43 -23.48 19.76 -10.59
N ALA A 44 -22.68 18.89 -11.18
CA ALA A 44 -22.72 18.55 -12.62
C ALA A 44 -23.71 17.45 -13.00
N ARG A 45 -24.55 16.97 -12.08
CA ARG A 45 -25.46 15.83 -12.33
C ARG A 45 -26.44 16.03 -13.50
N ASP A 46 -26.85 17.26 -13.75
CA ASP A 46 -27.77 17.62 -14.83
C ASP A 46 -27.03 17.95 -16.14
N GLU A 47 -25.68 17.96 -16.12
CA GLU A 47 -24.89 18.19 -17.29
C GLU A 47 -24.83 16.95 -18.19
N VAL A 48 -24.79 17.19 -19.50
CA VAL A 48 -24.69 16.15 -20.51
C VAL A 48 -23.29 15.53 -20.51
N VAL A 49 -23.24 14.21 -20.52
CA VAL A 49 -21.99 13.44 -20.56
C VAL A 49 -21.34 13.57 -21.92
N SER A 50 -20.06 13.98 -21.97
CA SER A 50 -19.33 13.99 -23.24
C SER A 50 -19.14 12.58 -23.76
N GLU A 51 -19.10 12.42 -25.08
CA GLU A 51 -18.89 11.12 -25.73
C GLU A 51 -17.61 10.43 -25.22
N ARG A 52 -16.52 11.20 -25.05
CA ARG A 52 -15.25 10.70 -24.53
C ARG A 52 -15.40 10.10 -23.12
N CYS A 53 -16.05 10.81 -22.22
CA CYS A 53 -16.30 10.33 -20.85
C CYS A 53 -17.20 9.11 -20.84
N GLY A 54 -18.25 9.09 -21.68
CA GLY A 54 -19.14 7.95 -21.81
C GLY A 54 -18.44 6.69 -22.33
N ILE A 55 -17.52 6.82 -23.29
CA ILE A 55 -16.71 5.70 -23.79
C ILE A 55 -15.77 5.19 -22.69
N ALA A 56 -15.09 6.08 -22.00
CA ALA A 56 -14.18 5.73 -20.90
C ALA A 56 -14.92 5.00 -19.77
N LEU A 57 -16.07 5.52 -19.34
CA LEU A 57 -16.87 4.92 -18.29
C LEU A 57 -17.40 3.53 -18.69
N ARG A 58 -17.90 3.36 -19.91
CA ARG A 58 -18.34 2.02 -20.39
C ARG A 58 -17.20 1.00 -20.37
N ALA A 59 -15.98 1.40 -20.76
CA ALA A 59 -14.82 0.53 -20.70
C ALA A 59 -14.46 0.13 -19.24
N MET A 60 -14.55 1.07 -18.30
CA MET A 60 -14.32 0.81 -16.88
C MET A 60 -15.38 -0.13 -16.30
N ILE A 61 -16.67 0.07 -16.61
CA ILE A 61 -17.77 -0.81 -16.17
C ILE A 61 -17.57 -2.22 -16.70
N ALA A 62 -17.23 -2.38 -17.98
CA ALA A 62 -16.98 -3.69 -18.58
C ALA A 62 -15.85 -4.46 -17.86
N ARG A 63 -14.75 -3.78 -17.52
CA ARG A 63 -13.64 -4.36 -16.74
C ARG A 63 -14.09 -4.76 -15.33
N ARG A 64 -14.86 -3.89 -14.66
CA ARG A 64 -15.37 -4.16 -13.33
C ARG A 64 -16.33 -5.34 -13.29
N LEU A 65 -17.23 -5.45 -14.26
CA LEU A 65 -18.16 -6.58 -14.43
C LEU A 65 -17.43 -7.90 -14.77
N ALA A 66 -16.25 -7.82 -15.40
CA ALA A 66 -15.37 -8.97 -15.60
C ALA A 66 -14.66 -9.42 -14.32
N GLY A 67 -14.85 -8.73 -13.18
CA GLY A 67 -14.30 -9.07 -11.88
C GLY A 67 -12.99 -8.36 -11.54
N GLU A 68 -12.51 -7.45 -12.39
CA GLU A 68 -11.29 -6.68 -12.10
C GLU A 68 -11.52 -5.77 -10.88
N PRO A 69 -10.57 -5.69 -9.92
CA PRO A 69 -10.69 -4.81 -8.77
C PRO A 69 -10.91 -3.36 -9.18
N LEU A 70 -11.80 -2.68 -8.47
CA LEU A 70 -12.18 -1.29 -8.75
C LEU A 70 -10.96 -0.37 -8.81
N GLN A 71 -10.01 -0.57 -7.90
CA GLN A 71 -8.77 0.19 -7.79
C GLN A 71 -7.92 0.09 -9.08
N TYR A 72 -7.84 -1.11 -9.65
CA TYR A 72 -7.13 -1.32 -10.92
C TYR A 72 -7.89 -0.75 -12.11
N VAL A 73 -9.22 -0.80 -12.07
CA VAL A 73 -10.07 -0.16 -13.09
C VAL A 73 -9.83 1.35 -13.10
N MET A 74 -9.80 1.97 -11.92
CA MET A 74 -9.56 3.41 -11.75
C MET A 74 -8.09 3.80 -11.88
N LYS A 75 -7.15 2.85 -11.72
CA LYS A 75 -5.70 3.08 -11.70
C LYS A 75 -5.24 4.06 -10.62
N SER A 76 -6.05 4.29 -9.62
CA SER A 76 -5.73 5.14 -8.48
C SER A 76 -6.45 4.66 -7.22
N TRP A 77 -5.84 4.91 -6.07
CA TRP A 77 -6.43 4.62 -4.77
C TRP A 77 -5.92 5.58 -3.71
N ALA A 78 -6.81 6.02 -2.84
CA ALA A 78 -6.43 6.84 -1.70
C ALA A 78 -5.80 5.96 -0.61
N PHE A 79 -4.68 6.41 -0.04
CA PHE A 79 -4.03 5.79 1.10
C PHE A 79 -3.49 6.88 2.02
N ARG A 80 -4.02 7.00 3.22
CA ARG A 80 -3.71 8.08 4.18
C ARG A 80 -3.88 9.47 3.51
N HIS A 81 -2.79 10.19 3.33
CA HIS A 81 -2.75 11.51 2.69
C HIS A 81 -2.26 11.48 1.24
N LEU A 82 -2.09 10.29 0.68
CA LEU A 82 -1.60 10.09 -0.68
C LEU A 82 -2.74 9.61 -1.59
N ASP A 83 -2.72 10.10 -2.82
CA ASP A 83 -3.47 9.52 -3.94
C ASP A 83 -2.46 8.81 -4.84
N VAL A 84 -2.52 7.47 -4.85
CA VAL A 84 -1.48 6.64 -5.46
C VAL A 84 -1.98 5.92 -6.69
N MET A 85 -1.13 5.84 -7.70
CA MET A 85 -1.33 4.95 -8.83
C MET A 85 -1.24 3.51 -8.38
N VAL A 86 -2.19 2.68 -8.83
CA VAL A 86 -2.21 1.24 -8.62
C VAL A 86 -2.65 0.51 -9.88
N ASP A 87 -2.00 -0.60 -10.20
CA ASP A 87 -2.42 -1.55 -11.22
C ASP A 87 -1.94 -2.97 -10.85
N ASN A 88 -2.14 -3.94 -11.72
CA ASN A 88 -1.84 -5.34 -11.48
C ASN A 88 -0.36 -5.67 -11.21
N ARG A 89 0.53 -4.69 -11.21
CA ARG A 89 1.95 -4.85 -10.85
C ARG A 89 2.19 -4.77 -9.34
N VAL A 90 1.24 -4.24 -8.57
CA VAL A 90 1.36 -4.01 -7.12
C VAL A 90 0.14 -4.49 -6.36
N LEU A 91 0.34 -4.87 -5.11
CA LEU A 91 -0.76 -5.11 -4.16
C LEU A 91 -1.60 -3.83 -4.01
N ILE A 92 -2.92 -3.97 -4.02
CA ILE A 92 -3.82 -2.85 -3.69
C ILE A 92 -3.60 -2.49 -2.22
N PRO A 93 -3.24 -1.23 -1.89
CA PRO A 93 -3.06 -0.81 -0.51
C PRO A 93 -4.29 -1.08 0.34
N ARG A 94 -4.11 -1.73 1.48
CA ARG A 94 -5.19 -2.11 2.40
C ARG A 94 -5.35 -1.08 3.51
N PRO A 95 -6.57 -0.84 4.00
CA PRO A 95 -6.80 0.06 5.14
C PRO A 95 -6.01 -0.35 6.40
N GLU A 96 -5.80 -1.65 6.60
CA GLU A 96 -5.03 -2.19 7.71
C GLU A 96 -3.57 -1.76 7.68
N THR A 97 -2.99 -1.59 6.50
CA THR A 97 -1.61 -1.10 6.32
C THR A 97 -1.45 0.34 6.81
N GLU A 98 -2.52 1.15 6.83
CA GLU A 98 -2.47 2.51 7.40
C GLU A 98 -2.17 2.51 8.90
N VAL A 99 -2.61 1.46 9.63
CA VAL A 99 -2.33 1.30 11.06
C VAL A 99 -0.84 0.95 11.27
N VAL A 100 -0.26 0.17 10.36
CA VAL A 100 1.18 -0.14 10.36
C VAL A 100 2.00 1.13 10.15
N VAL A 101 1.63 1.96 9.17
CA VAL A 101 2.28 3.25 8.92
C VAL A 101 2.16 4.16 10.14
N GLN A 102 0.98 4.21 10.79
CA GLN A 102 0.80 5.02 12.00
C GLN A 102 1.74 4.60 13.12
N ALA A 103 1.87 3.29 13.36
CA ALA A 103 2.79 2.77 14.38
C ALA A 103 4.26 3.14 14.06
N ALA A 104 4.65 3.08 12.79
CA ALA A 104 5.98 3.46 12.32
C ALA A 104 6.22 4.98 12.50
N ILE A 105 5.23 5.83 12.20
CA ILE A 105 5.29 7.28 12.42
C ILE A 105 5.44 7.61 13.89
N ASP A 106 4.70 6.94 14.78
CA ASP A 106 4.76 7.19 16.22
C ASP A 106 6.15 6.88 16.78
N LEU A 107 6.75 5.74 16.39
CA LEU A 107 8.12 5.37 16.74
C LEU A 107 9.14 6.38 16.18
N ALA A 108 9.02 6.75 14.91
CA ALA A 108 9.91 7.72 14.28
C ALA A 108 9.86 9.08 14.98
N ASN A 109 8.67 9.57 15.32
CA ASN A 109 8.49 10.82 16.07
C ASN A 109 9.11 10.74 17.48
N GLU A 110 9.02 9.59 18.15
CA GLU A 110 9.66 9.38 19.45
C GLU A 110 11.20 9.44 19.32
N MET A 111 11.76 8.78 18.30
CA MET A 111 13.21 8.82 18.04
C MET A 111 13.70 10.23 17.69
N LEU A 112 12.98 10.99 16.87
CA LEU A 112 13.32 12.37 16.52
C LEU A 112 13.29 13.28 17.75
N ARG A 113 12.34 13.10 18.68
CA ARG A 113 12.27 13.86 19.95
C ARG A 113 13.47 13.57 20.88
N LYS A 114 14.05 12.38 20.82
CA LYS A 114 15.20 11.96 21.61
C LYS A 114 16.55 12.44 21.05
N SER A 115 16.56 13.50 20.23
CA SER A 115 17.75 14.19 19.70
C SER A 115 18.43 13.51 18.51
N LYS A 116 17.73 12.70 17.74
CA LYS A 116 18.24 12.19 16.47
C LYS A 116 17.78 13.13 15.33
N PRO A 117 18.68 13.86 14.68
CA PRO A 117 18.29 14.92 13.73
C PRO A 117 17.71 14.35 12.43
N LYS A 118 18.07 13.11 12.07
CA LYS A 118 17.61 12.43 10.86
C LYS A 118 17.59 10.93 11.09
N LEU A 119 16.53 10.28 10.63
CA LEU A 119 16.35 8.83 10.69
C LEU A 119 16.60 8.22 9.32
N ARG A 120 17.22 7.04 9.30
CA ARG A 120 17.27 6.19 8.12
C ARG A 120 16.21 5.09 8.25
N VAL A 121 15.33 5.01 7.26
CA VAL A 121 14.19 4.10 7.24
C VAL A 121 14.27 3.19 6.02
N ALA A 122 14.00 1.90 6.16
CA ALA A 122 13.80 0.98 5.05
C ALA A 122 12.33 0.50 5.01
N ASP A 123 11.74 0.53 3.82
CA ASP A 123 10.47 -0.10 3.49
C ASP A 123 10.77 -1.28 2.55
N LEU A 124 10.69 -2.50 3.10
CA LEU A 124 11.05 -3.73 2.40
C LEU A 124 9.83 -4.37 1.76
N GLY A 125 9.90 -4.67 0.47
CA GLY A 125 8.75 -5.12 -0.31
C GLY A 125 7.74 -3.99 -0.50
N THR A 126 8.22 -2.83 -0.94
CA THR A 126 7.48 -1.55 -0.92
C THR A 126 6.24 -1.53 -1.82
N GLY A 127 6.16 -2.41 -2.83
CA GLY A 127 5.04 -2.46 -3.77
C GLY A 127 4.81 -1.12 -4.46
N SER A 128 3.65 -0.50 -4.21
CA SER A 128 3.31 0.82 -4.73
C SER A 128 4.04 1.99 -4.05
N GLY A 129 4.82 1.72 -3.01
CA GLY A 129 5.56 2.72 -2.26
C GLY A 129 4.80 3.32 -1.07
N VAL A 130 3.58 2.91 -0.80
CA VAL A 130 2.67 3.61 0.13
C VAL A 130 3.19 3.76 1.55
N ILE A 131 3.90 2.76 2.09
CA ILE A 131 4.45 2.83 3.45
C ILE A 131 5.57 3.88 3.50
N GLY A 132 6.61 3.69 2.70
CA GLY A 132 7.76 4.59 2.73
C GLY A 132 7.45 6.01 2.28
N LEU A 133 6.56 6.19 1.29
CA LEU A 133 6.12 7.51 0.84
C LEU A 133 5.27 8.22 1.90
N SER A 134 4.42 7.51 2.64
CA SER A 134 3.70 8.09 3.77
C SER A 134 4.66 8.55 4.86
N LEU A 135 5.66 7.74 5.22
CA LEU A 135 6.71 8.15 6.18
C LEU A 135 7.47 9.40 5.71
N ALA A 136 7.82 9.46 4.42
CA ALA A 136 8.52 10.61 3.86
C ALA A 136 7.66 11.88 3.81
N SER A 137 6.32 11.75 3.70
CA SER A 137 5.39 12.87 3.60
C SER A 137 4.90 13.40 4.94
N GLU A 138 4.71 12.51 5.92
CA GLU A 138 4.07 12.84 7.20
C GLU A 138 5.07 13.14 8.32
N LEU A 139 6.32 12.68 8.22
CA LEU A 139 7.39 13.06 9.15
C LEU A 139 7.95 14.46 8.82
N PRO A 140 8.56 15.15 9.77
CA PRO A 140 9.11 16.49 9.54
C PRO A 140 10.05 16.52 8.34
N ARG A 141 9.91 17.51 7.49
CA ARG A 141 10.67 17.61 6.23
C ARG A 141 12.18 17.58 6.48
N GLY A 142 12.88 16.70 5.78
CA GLY A 142 14.33 16.53 5.89
C GLY A 142 14.78 15.69 7.10
N SER A 143 13.84 15.21 7.92
CA SER A 143 14.14 14.36 9.09
C SER A 143 14.32 12.88 8.76
N THR A 144 14.12 12.47 7.50
CA THR A 144 14.23 11.07 7.10
C THR A 144 15.03 10.89 5.80
N GLU A 145 15.74 9.77 5.71
CA GLU A 145 16.25 9.16 4.50
C GLU A 145 15.52 7.81 4.34
N VAL A 146 14.70 7.67 3.30
CA VAL A 146 13.82 6.51 3.12
C VAL A 146 14.30 5.65 1.95
N TRP A 147 14.50 4.36 2.20
CA TRP A 147 14.87 3.37 1.21
C TRP A 147 13.69 2.47 0.91
N LEU A 148 13.18 2.53 -0.31
CA LEU A 148 12.11 1.67 -0.83
C LEU A 148 12.75 0.52 -1.59
N THR A 149 12.52 -0.71 -1.17
CA THR A 149 13.06 -1.88 -1.87
C THR A 149 11.96 -2.83 -2.31
N ASP A 150 12.11 -3.44 -3.47
CA ASP A 150 11.22 -4.49 -3.96
C ASP A 150 11.98 -5.42 -4.90
N LEU A 151 11.59 -6.68 -4.92
CA LEU A 151 12.13 -7.66 -5.85
C LEU A 151 11.62 -7.40 -7.28
N SER A 152 10.39 -6.93 -7.42
CA SER A 152 9.72 -6.66 -8.69
C SER A 152 10.14 -5.30 -9.27
N ALA A 153 10.82 -5.31 -10.42
CA ALA A 153 11.10 -4.09 -11.17
C ALA A 153 9.82 -3.34 -11.57
N ASP A 154 8.76 -4.08 -11.90
CA ASP A 154 7.47 -3.52 -12.30
C ASP A 154 6.77 -2.79 -11.13
N ALA A 155 6.86 -3.35 -9.91
CA ALA A 155 6.38 -2.67 -8.71
C ALA A 155 7.15 -1.37 -8.45
N LEU A 156 8.46 -1.39 -8.63
CA LEU A 156 9.29 -0.19 -8.47
C LEU A 156 9.02 0.90 -9.53
N GLU A 157 8.53 0.55 -10.73
CA GLU A 157 8.04 1.55 -11.67
C GLU A 157 6.80 2.27 -11.13
N VAL A 158 5.88 1.53 -10.52
CA VAL A 158 4.71 2.13 -9.85
C VAL A 158 5.14 3.01 -8.69
N ALA A 159 6.05 2.53 -7.82
CA ALA A 159 6.57 3.31 -6.71
C ALA A 159 7.28 4.61 -7.17
N ARG A 160 8.03 4.58 -8.29
CA ARG A 160 8.63 5.79 -8.89
C ARG A 160 7.58 6.76 -9.40
N ALA A 161 6.52 6.26 -10.05
CA ALA A 161 5.42 7.10 -10.51
C ALA A 161 4.71 7.77 -9.33
N ASN A 162 4.48 7.03 -8.25
CA ASN A 162 3.87 7.54 -7.03
C ASN A 162 4.76 8.57 -6.33
N LEU A 163 6.07 8.33 -6.25
CA LEU A 163 7.01 9.33 -5.74
C LEU A 163 6.98 10.62 -6.58
N ALA A 164 6.95 10.51 -7.91
CA ALA A 164 6.87 11.67 -8.78
C ALA A 164 5.56 12.45 -8.62
N GLY A 165 4.44 11.75 -8.40
CA GLY A 165 3.11 12.34 -8.21
C GLY A 165 2.84 12.89 -6.81
N SER A 166 3.60 12.45 -5.78
CA SER A 166 3.33 12.77 -4.38
C SER A 166 3.69 14.19 -3.95
N GLY A 167 4.35 14.98 -4.80
CA GLY A 167 4.86 16.30 -4.43
C GLY A 167 6.04 16.29 -3.44
N LEU A 168 6.63 15.13 -3.18
CA LEU A 168 7.80 14.97 -2.31
C LEU A 168 9.09 15.46 -3.01
N ILE A 169 9.04 16.66 -3.56
CA ILE A 169 10.18 17.31 -4.23
C ILE A 169 11.29 17.54 -3.18
N ASN A 170 12.50 17.08 -3.50
CA ASN A 170 13.67 17.13 -2.63
C ASN A 170 13.58 16.29 -1.35
N SER A 171 12.70 15.29 -1.28
CA SER A 171 12.78 14.27 -0.24
C SER A 171 13.96 13.33 -0.51
N ASP A 172 14.57 12.82 0.57
CA ASP A 172 15.66 11.83 0.46
C ASP A 172 15.06 10.41 0.40
N VAL A 173 14.37 10.13 -0.73
CA VAL A 173 13.77 8.82 -1.01
C VAL A 173 14.58 8.11 -2.09
N ARG A 174 14.99 6.89 -1.83
CA ARG A 174 15.78 6.04 -2.72
C ARG A 174 14.99 4.77 -3.04
N ILE A 175 14.94 4.42 -4.30
CA ILE A 175 14.21 3.25 -4.81
C ILE A 175 15.22 2.27 -5.42
N VAL A 176 15.32 1.08 -4.84
CA VAL A 176 16.34 0.09 -5.20
C VAL A 176 15.71 -1.28 -5.41
N GLN A 177 16.12 -1.98 -6.48
CA GLN A 177 15.65 -3.32 -6.77
C GLN A 177 16.49 -4.38 -6.06
N GLY A 178 15.82 -5.37 -5.47
CA GLY A 178 16.44 -6.58 -4.91
C GLY A 178 15.57 -7.26 -3.87
N SER A 179 16.02 -8.43 -3.42
CA SER A 179 15.33 -9.21 -2.38
C SER A 179 15.70 -8.65 -1.02
N TRP A 180 14.71 -8.11 -0.30
CA TRP A 180 14.85 -7.61 1.07
C TRP A 180 16.11 -6.75 1.27
N PHE A 181 17.00 -7.19 2.16
CA PHE A 181 18.24 -6.49 2.49
C PHE A 181 19.32 -6.61 1.41
N ALA A 182 19.25 -7.61 0.52
CA ALA A 182 20.20 -7.71 -0.58
C ALA A 182 20.08 -6.57 -1.61
N ALA A 183 18.99 -5.81 -1.57
CA ALA A 183 18.81 -4.59 -2.33
C ALA A 183 19.65 -3.43 -1.79
N LEU A 184 19.97 -3.43 -0.49
CA LEU A 184 20.62 -2.32 0.17
C LEU A 184 22.15 -2.39 0.07
N PRO A 185 22.84 -1.25 -0.08
CA PRO A 185 24.30 -1.19 -0.02
C PRO A 185 24.83 -1.77 1.30
N SER A 186 25.82 -2.64 1.24
CA SER A 186 26.36 -3.33 2.42
C SER A 186 26.96 -2.40 3.47
N GLU A 187 27.43 -1.23 3.06
CA GLU A 187 27.95 -0.16 3.94
C GLU A 187 26.87 0.47 4.83
N LEU A 188 25.59 0.20 4.56
CA LEU A 188 24.47 0.64 5.39
C LEU A 188 24.07 -0.35 6.49
N LYS A 189 24.80 -1.46 6.66
CA LYS A 189 24.60 -2.31 7.83
C LYS A 189 24.78 -1.49 9.12
N ASN A 190 23.99 -1.83 10.14
CA ASN A 190 23.95 -1.11 11.43
C ASN A 190 23.65 0.40 11.29
N SER A 191 22.83 0.80 10.32
CA SER A 191 22.57 2.23 10.09
C SER A 191 21.09 2.60 9.99
N PHE A 192 20.20 1.63 9.94
CA PHE A 192 18.75 1.87 9.90
C PHE A 192 18.17 2.03 11.31
N ASP A 193 17.40 3.09 11.50
CA ASP A 193 16.69 3.37 12.73
C ASP A 193 15.36 2.63 12.80
N LEU A 194 14.75 2.45 11.64
CA LEU A 194 13.45 1.85 11.48
C LEU A 194 13.42 1.01 10.20
N ILE A 195 12.99 -0.23 10.31
CA ILE A 195 12.68 -1.10 9.17
C ILE A 195 11.20 -1.41 9.23
N VAL A 196 10.49 -1.18 8.13
CA VAL A 196 9.06 -1.46 7.99
C VAL A 196 8.85 -2.39 6.81
N SER A 197 7.89 -3.30 6.91
CA SER A 197 7.49 -4.14 5.79
C SER A 197 6.03 -4.60 5.92
N ASN A 198 5.34 -4.65 4.80
CA ASN A 198 4.15 -5.47 4.60
C ASN A 198 4.54 -6.62 3.67
N PRO A 199 5.15 -7.70 4.18
CA PRO A 199 5.62 -8.80 3.35
C PRO A 199 4.46 -9.69 2.95
N PRO A 200 4.57 -10.54 1.91
CA PRO A 200 3.60 -11.59 1.65
C PRO A 200 3.50 -12.51 2.88
N TYR A 201 2.26 -12.84 3.25
CA TYR A 201 2.00 -13.63 4.47
C TYR A 201 0.90 -14.69 4.29
N ILE A 202 0.46 -14.93 3.06
CA ILE A 202 -0.58 -15.92 2.76
C ILE A 202 0.06 -17.25 2.42
N GLY A 203 -0.43 -18.33 3.02
CA GLY A 203 -0.03 -19.68 2.62
C GLY A 203 -0.53 -20.01 1.20
N VAL A 204 0.28 -20.68 0.40
CA VAL A 204 -0.05 -21.00 -1.03
C VAL A 204 -1.38 -21.74 -1.17
N TYR A 205 -1.75 -22.55 -0.19
CA TYR A 205 -2.96 -23.36 -0.19
C TYR A 205 -4.12 -22.76 0.63
N ASP A 206 -4.02 -21.50 1.05
CA ASP A 206 -5.06 -20.87 1.87
C ASP A 206 -6.36 -20.73 1.06
N PRO A 207 -7.46 -21.42 1.45
CA PRO A 207 -8.72 -21.36 0.74
C PRO A 207 -9.51 -20.07 1.00
N SER A 208 -9.11 -19.26 1.98
CA SER A 208 -9.80 -18.04 2.37
C SER A 208 -9.52 -16.85 1.43
N VAL A 209 -8.51 -16.98 0.55
CA VAL A 209 -8.14 -15.92 -0.40
C VAL A 209 -9.23 -15.75 -1.44
N GLU A 210 -9.79 -14.55 -1.51
CA GLU A 210 -10.81 -14.21 -2.48
C GLU A 210 -10.36 -14.47 -3.92
N VAL A 211 -11.27 -14.92 -4.77
CA VAL A 211 -10.99 -15.25 -6.18
C VAL A 211 -10.46 -14.03 -6.94
N SER A 212 -10.99 -12.85 -6.67
CA SER A 212 -10.54 -11.58 -7.27
C SER A 212 -9.07 -11.27 -6.92
N VAL A 213 -8.70 -11.42 -5.66
CA VAL A 213 -7.32 -11.24 -5.18
C VAL A 213 -6.38 -12.23 -5.88
N ARG A 214 -6.75 -13.49 -5.88
CA ARG A 214 -5.96 -14.55 -6.50
C ARG A 214 -5.77 -14.37 -8.02
N ASN A 215 -6.77 -13.84 -8.72
CA ASN A 215 -6.75 -13.73 -10.18
C ASN A 215 -6.09 -12.43 -10.69
N TYR A 216 -6.11 -11.37 -9.91
CA TYR A 216 -5.71 -10.05 -10.39
C TYR A 216 -4.49 -9.46 -9.69
N GLU A 217 -4.28 -9.79 -8.41
CA GLU A 217 -3.16 -9.23 -7.67
C GLU A 217 -1.88 -10.08 -7.84
N PRO A 218 -0.68 -9.47 -7.78
CA PRO A 218 0.55 -10.18 -8.05
C PRO A 218 0.83 -11.25 -6.98
N HIS A 219 0.99 -12.50 -7.41
CA HIS A 219 1.21 -13.64 -6.51
C HIS A 219 2.44 -13.47 -5.61
N LEU A 220 3.48 -12.79 -6.13
CA LEU A 220 4.69 -12.49 -5.38
C LEU A 220 4.42 -11.61 -4.13
N ALA A 221 3.40 -10.76 -4.19
CA ALA A 221 3.01 -9.89 -3.09
C ALA A 221 2.04 -10.56 -2.09
N LEU A 222 1.54 -11.77 -2.41
CA LEU A 222 0.52 -12.45 -1.61
C LEU A 222 1.08 -13.66 -0.85
N PHE A 223 1.83 -14.53 -1.54
CA PHE A 223 2.12 -15.87 -1.06
C PHE A 223 3.54 -16.03 -0.51
N ALA A 224 3.66 -16.66 0.69
CA ALA A 224 4.92 -16.88 1.37
C ALA A 224 5.01 -18.33 1.92
N GLY A 225 5.28 -19.27 1.05
CA GLY A 225 5.42 -20.69 1.41
C GLY A 225 4.11 -21.37 1.78
N SER A 226 4.20 -22.50 2.45
CA SER A 226 3.03 -23.31 2.80
C SER A 226 2.25 -22.75 4.00
N ASP A 227 2.93 -22.10 4.94
CA ASP A 227 2.39 -21.56 6.19
C ASP A 227 2.31 -20.03 6.23
N GLY A 228 2.75 -19.36 5.15
CA GLY A 228 2.75 -17.90 5.05
C GLY A 228 3.83 -17.21 5.88
N LEU A 229 4.84 -17.92 6.39
CA LEU A 229 5.84 -17.36 7.29
C LEU A 229 7.22 -17.17 6.65
N ASP A 230 7.44 -17.57 5.41
CA ASP A 230 8.78 -17.57 4.79
C ASP A 230 9.38 -16.17 4.72
N ALA A 231 8.60 -15.16 4.33
CA ALA A 231 9.07 -13.80 4.29
C ALA A 231 9.48 -13.26 5.66
N TYR A 232 8.72 -13.59 6.71
CA TYR A 232 9.10 -13.20 8.09
C TYR A 232 10.40 -13.86 8.53
N ARG A 233 10.59 -15.15 8.21
CA ARG A 233 11.84 -15.86 8.53
C ARG A 233 13.04 -15.16 7.91
N GLU A 234 12.93 -14.78 6.62
CA GLU A 234 14.02 -14.10 5.91
C GLU A 234 14.29 -12.70 6.45
N ILE A 235 13.25 -11.90 6.67
CA ILE A 235 13.40 -10.51 7.15
C ILE A 235 13.92 -10.50 8.58
N ILE A 236 13.31 -11.23 9.49
CA ILE A 236 13.64 -11.20 10.92
C ILE A 236 15.07 -11.71 11.16
N ALA A 237 15.50 -12.77 10.45
CA ALA A 237 16.85 -13.33 10.61
C ALA A 237 17.96 -12.33 10.24
N GLN A 238 17.69 -11.38 9.36
CA GLN A 238 18.70 -10.44 8.87
C GLN A 238 18.57 -9.05 9.48
N ALA A 239 17.38 -8.64 9.92
CA ALA A 239 17.08 -7.27 10.32
C ALA A 239 18.02 -6.74 11.42
N GLY A 240 18.45 -7.60 12.37
CA GLY A 240 19.37 -7.21 13.43
C GLY A 240 20.75 -6.77 12.93
N GLU A 241 21.20 -7.21 11.75
CA GLU A 241 22.46 -6.75 11.15
C GLU A 241 22.34 -5.36 10.51
N TRP A 242 21.14 -4.91 10.21
CA TRP A 242 20.88 -3.65 9.50
C TRP A 242 20.42 -2.53 10.43
N LEU A 243 19.74 -2.89 11.52
CA LEU A 243 19.30 -1.94 12.53
C LEU A 243 20.48 -1.42 13.36
N VAL A 244 20.41 -0.14 13.74
CA VAL A 244 21.27 0.41 14.80
C VAL A 244 20.86 -0.21 16.14
N THR A 245 21.74 -0.12 17.14
CA THR A 245 21.35 -0.39 18.53
C THR A 245 20.14 0.48 18.89
N ASP A 246 19.15 -0.10 19.52
CA ASP A 246 17.86 0.53 19.82
C ASP A 246 16.98 0.82 18.58
N GLY A 247 17.30 0.26 17.42
CA GLY A 247 16.47 0.35 16.22
C GLY A 247 15.23 -0.52 16.28
N TRP A 248 14.25 -0.23 15.44
CA TRP A 248 12.94 -0.88 15.45
C TRP A 248 12.62 -1.61 14.13
N LEU A 249 11.99 -2.77 14.27
CA LEU A 249 11.37 -3.52 13.18
C LEU A 249 9.86 -3.48 13.35
N VAL A 250 9.14 -3.10 12.29
CA VAL A 250 7.66 -3.04 12.22
C VAL A 250 7.20 -3.88 11.04
N LEU A 251 6.38 -4.90 11.31
CA LEU A 251 5.88 -5.82 10.29
C LEU A 251 4.34 -5.83 10.30
N GLU A 252 3.72 -5.73 9.13
CA GLU A 252 2.34 -6.17 8.97
C GLU A 252 2.29 -7.69 9.08
N ILE A 253 1.26 -8.22 9.76
CA ILE A 253 1.09 -9.67 9.94
C ILE A 253 -0.34 -10.11 9.63
N GLY A 254 -0.49 -11.35 9.22
CA GLY A 254 -1.78 -12.01 9.17
C GLY A 254 -2.38 -12.17 10.57
N HIS A 255 -3.70 -12.01 10.68
CA HIS A 255 -4.40 -11.94 11.98
C HIS A 255 -4.29 -13.20 12.86
N GLN A 256 -3.82 -14.31 12.32
CA GLN A 256 -3.58 -15.57 13.05
C GLN A 256 -2.09 -15.86 13.25
N GLN A 257 -1.19 -14.96 12.84
CA GLN A 257 0.25 -15.19 12.85
C GLN A 257 0.99 -14.50 14.01
N GLY A 258 0.27 -13.78 14.90
CA GLY A 258 0.85 -13.00 15.98
C GLY A 258 1.82 -13.79 16.85
N ASP A 259 1.41 -14.98 17.34
CA ASP A 259 2.25 -15.81 18.18
C ASP A 259 3.47 -16.36 17.45
N SER A 260 3.29 -16.83 16.19
CA SER A 260 4.39 -17.36 15.37
C SER A 260 5.44 -16.28 15.07
N VAL A 261 5.00 -15.06 14.72
CA VAL A 261 5.93 -13.94 14.45
C VAL A 261 6.62 -13.48 15.73
N ARG A 262 5.91 -13.44 16.86
CA ARG A 262 6.51 -13.16 18.18
C ARG A 262 7.62 -14.15 18.52
N GLU A 263 7.39 -15.43 18.26
CA GLU A 263 8.40 -16.48 18.51
C GLU A 263 9.62 -16.29 17.59
N LEU A 264 9.42 -16.02 16.29
CA LEU A 264 10.51 -15.75 15.36
C LEU A 264 11.35 -14.54 15.80
N LEU A 265 10.72 -13.46 16.24
CA LEU A 265 11.42 -12.27 16.75
C LEU A 265 12.24 -12.59 18.00
N ALA A 266 11.67 -13.31 18.98
CA ALA A 266 12.36 -13.69 20.19
C ALA A 266 13.57 -14.60 19.93
N GLN A 267 13.45 -15.58 19.02
CA GLN A 267 14.54 -16.46 18.60
C GLN A 267 15.70 -15.68 17.93
N ASN A 268 15.41 -14.56 17.30
CA ASN A 268 16.40 -13.68 16.66
C ASN A 268 16.85 -12.50 17.56
N LYS A 269 16.65 -12.61 18.88
CA LYS A 269 17.13 -11.69 19.92
C LYS A 269 16.51 -10.29 19.88
N PHE A 270 15.35 -10.14 19.26
CA PHE A 270 14.58 -8.92 19.40
C PHE A 270 13.95 -8.86 20.78
N GLU A 271 13.90 -7.66 21.33
CA GLU A 271 13.31 -7.32 22.61
C GLU A 271 12.07 -6.45 22.45
N GLN A 272 11.39 -6.14 23.55
CA GLN A 272 10.20 -5.27 23.57
C GLN A 272 9.19 -5.63 22.46
N ILE A 273 8.96 -6.96 22.26
CA ILE A 273 8.09 -7.48 21.22
C ILE A 273 6.63 -7.20 21.58
N GLU A 274 5.96 -6.45 20.72
CA GLU A 274 4.54 -6.11 20.87
C GLU A 274 3.77 -6.55 19.62
N ILE A 275 2.61 -7.20 19.82
CA ILE A 275 1.64 -7.43 18.76
C ILE A 275 0.49 -6.47 18.99
N ARG A 276 0.20 -5.63 18.00
CA ARG A 276 -0.91 -4.67 18.02
C ARG A 276 -2.02 -5.10 17.08
N GLN A 277 -3.22 -4.73 17.47
CA GLN A 277 -4.43 -5.02 16.70
C GLN A 277 -4.80 -3.85 15.78
N ASP A 278 -5.49 -4.20 14.69
CA ASP A 278 -6.16 -3.24 13.83
C ASP A 278 -7.47 -2.71 14.48
N LEU A 279 -8.17 -1.83 13.77
CA LEU A 279 -9.43 -1.24 14.26
C LEU A 279 -10.57 -2.26 14.42
N ALA A 280 -10.43 -3.45 13.83
CA ALA A 280 -11.37 -4.56 13.99
C ALA A 280 -11.00 -5.50 15.16
N GLY A 281 -9.95 -5.19 15.91
CA GLY A 281 -9.46 -5.99 17.05
C GLY A 281 -8.73 -7.28 16.63
N ARG A 282 -8.18 -7.32 15.42
CA ARG A 282 -7.41 -8.45 14.89
C ARG A 282 -5.93 -8.13 14.92
N ASP A 283 -5.09 -9.08 15.30
CA ASP A 283 -3.64 -8.91 15.24
C ASP A 283 -3.21 -8.49 13.84
N ARG A 284 -2.43 -7.41 13.77
CA ARG A 284 -2.04 -6.82 12.48
C ARG A 284 -0.61 -6.34 12.40
N ILE A 285 -0.03 -5.94 13.52
CA ILE A 285 1.29 -5.34 13.55
C ILE A 285 2.16 -6.08 14.55
N ALA A 286 3.35 -6.50 14.15
CA ALA A 286 4.41 -6.90 15.04
C ALA A 286 5.46 -5.80 15.12
N ILE A 287 5.79 -5.34 16.31
CA ILE A 287 6.80 -4.32 16.59
C ILE A 287 7.84 -4.96 17.51
N ALA A 288 9.11 -4.77 17.18
CA ALA A 288 10.19 -5.28 18.01
C ALA A 288 11.43 -4.37 17.92
N LYS A 289 12.23 -4.38 18.98
CA LYS A 289 13.44 -3.59 19.14
C LYS A 289 14.67 -4.50 19.18
N ILE A 290 15.78 -4.06 18.57
CA ILE A 290 17.05 -4.79 18.68
C ILE A 290 17.93 -4.21 19.80
#